data_abb755c5f7c4b9f60beee266d74e36d5
#
_entry.id   abb755c5f7c4b9f60beee266d74e36d5
#
_cell.length_a   1.000
_cell.length_b   1.000
_cell.length_c   1.000
_cell.angle_alpha   90.00
_cell.angle_beta   90.00
_cell.angle_gamma   90.00
#
_symmetry.space_group_name_H-M   'P 1'
#
loop_
_entity.id
_entity.type
_entity.pdbx_description
1 polymer ?
#
loop_
_entity_poly.entity_id
_entity_poly.type
_entity_poly.pdbx_seq_one_letter_code
_entity_poly.pdbx_strand_id
1 'polypeptide(L)'
;KVVLQTYIACIPRLHIIVVLAVSCREDDTIIYPSEHSIGEVTHTKYAGLYVLNEGNMGSNKATLDFLDLDSGKYYRNIYPSRNPNQIKELGDVGNDVKIYGNSLWLVINQSNKVEVANARTAVSRGHVDIPNCRYVAFQGRYAYVSSYVGKISEKSVLGAVYKVDTASLQIVDKCTVGYQPEELVVQDGKIYVANSGGYNGMSSLGYDRTVSIIDLNTFTVTKTIDVGINLFRLRSDKYGKLWVSSRGDYNQISSNLYVVDNDRVEDALNMPVDGFDIIGDSLVTYTTQNMKPVFKVVDIRTRKVVNSNFLKIPEQFPIKTAYGIIIHPITGDIYVMDAT
;
A
#
# COMPACT_ATOMS: atom_id res chain seq x y z
N LYS A 1 12.19 1.42 -26.72
CA LYS A 1 13.23 1.48 -27.79
C LYS A 1 13.26 2.90 -28.31
N VAL A 2 14.38 3.59 -28.08
CA VAL A 2 14.68 4.91 -28.66
C VAL A 2 15.27 4.66 -30.04
N VAL A 3 14.65 5.18 -31.07
CA VAL A 3 15.22 5.19 -32.42
C VAL A 3 15.76 6.59 -32.68
N LEU A 4 17.09 6.70 -32.64
CA LEU A 4 17.80 7.91 -33.09
C LEU A 4 18.04 7.77 -34.61
N GLN A 5 17.37 8.57 -35.41
CA GLN A 5 17.75 8.74 -36.82
C GLN A 5 18.55 10.02 -36.97
N THR A 6 19.84 9.86 -37.21
CA THR A 6 20.77 10.95 -37.50
C THR A 6 20.84 11.12 -39.02
N TYR A 7 20.44 12.25 -39.56
CA TYR A 7 20.79 12.67 -40.91
C TYR A 7 21.92 13.69 -40.85
N ILE A 8 23.08 13.32 -41.41
CA ILE A 8 24.19 14.24 -41.63
C ILE A 8 24.09 14.76 -43.06
N ALA A 9 23.87 16.08 -43.20
CA ALA A 9 24.11 16.78 -44.44
C ALA A 9 25.14 17.88 -44.18
N CYS A 10 26.30 17.76 -44.83
CA CYS A 10 27.38 18.75 -44.80
C CYS A 10 26.98 19.98 -45.59
N ILE A 11 26.83 21.14 -44.96
CA ILE A 11 26.99 22.49 -45.55
C ILE A 11 27.46 23.44 -44.44
N PRO A 12 28.47 24.33 -44.69
CA PRO A 12 29.06 25.17 -43.65
C PRO A 12 28.27 26.46 -43.48
N ARG A 13 27.37 26.49 -42.53
CA ARG A 13 26.81 27.69 -41.91
C ARG A 13 26.13 27.31 -40.61
N LEU A 14 26.39 28.12 -39.58
CA LEU A 14 25.88 27.94 -38.21
C LEU A 14 24.36 27.69 -38.21
N HIS A 15 23.94 26.44 -38.02
CA HIS A 15 22.54 26.11 -37.84
C HIS A 15 22.36 25.63 -36.39
N ILE A 16 21.49 26.38 -35.69
CA ILE A 16 20.96 25.93 -34.39
C ILE A 16 20.11 24.72 -34.69
N ILE A 17 20.57 23.54 -34.31
CA ILE A 17 19.78 22.31 -34.35
C ILE A 17 18.87 22.34 -33.12
N VAL A 18 17.61 22.69 -33.30
CA VAL A 18 16.56 22.43 -32.31
C VAL A 18 16.22 20.95 -32.42
N VAL A 19 16.78 20.16 -31.51
CA VAL A 19 16.36 18.76 -31.33
C VAL A 19 15.00 18.80 -30.62
N LEU A 20 13.91 18.74 -31.36
CA LEU A 20 12.62 18.40 -30.83
C LEU A 20 12.67 16.89 -30.45
N ALA A 21 13.01 16.59 -29.22
CA ALA A 21 12.79 15.28 -28.66
C ALA A 21 11.27 15.09 -28.51
N VAL A 22 10.63 14.59 -29.58
CA VAL A 22 9.29 14.03 -29.46
C VAL A 22 9.49 12.69 -28.74
N SER A 23 9.33 12.69 -27.42
CA SER A 23 9.16 11.48 -26.65
C SER A 23 7.79 10.91 -27.03
N CYS A 24 7.75 10.12 -28.09
CA CYS A 24 6.61 9.22 -28.32
C CYS A 24 6.68 8.16 -27.21
N ARG A 25 5.99 8.40 -26.13
CA ARG A 25 5.67 7.40 -25.13
C ARG A 25 4.60 6.51 -25.74
N GLU A 26 4.95 5.27 -26.11
CA GLU A 26 3.98 4.22 -26.45
C GLU A 26 3.22 3.81 -25.18
N ASP A 27 2.42 4.71 -24.68
CA ASP A 27 1.67 4.53 -23.44
C ASP A 27 0.17 4.43 -23.72
N ASP A 28 -0.18 3.79 -24.80
CA ASP A 28 -1.51 3.93 -25.38
C ASP A 28 -2.51 2.87 -24.94
N THR A 29 -2.21 2.12 -23.88
CA THR A 29 -3.24 1.27 -23.28
C THR A 29 -4.10 2.13 -22.35
N ILE A 30 -5.11 2.78 -22.93
CA ILE A 30 -6.13 3.47 -22.15
C ILE A 30 -6.96 2.41 -21.43
N ILE A 31 -6.96 2.47 -20.09
CA ILE A 31 -7.85 1.62 -19.29
C ILE A 31 -9.22 2.29 -19.25
N TYR A 32 -10.12 1.82 -20.10
CA TYR A 32 -11.49 2.35 -20.13
C TYR A 32 -12.29 1.85 -18.94
N PRO A 33 -13.20 2.69 -18.41
CA PRO A 33 -14.21 2.24 -17.45
C PRO A 33 -15.03 1.07 -18.04
N SER A 34 -15.23 0.03 -17.24
CA SER A 34 -16.05 -1.12 -17.63
C SER A 34 -16.79 -1.68 -16.40
N GLU A 35 -17.89 -2.42 -16.64
CA GLU A 35 -18.61 -3.11 -15.58
C GLU A 35 -18.70 -4.60 -15.86
N HIS A 36 -18.67 -5.41 -14.82
CA HIS A 36 -18.80 -6.87 -14.89
C HIS A 36 -19.76 -7.35 -13.81
N SER A 37 -20.67 -8.26 -14.15
CA SER A 37 -21.49 -8.94 -13.15
C SER A 37 -20.69 -10.04 -12.46
N ILE A 38 -20.76 -10.11 -11.13
CA ILE A 38 -20.05 -11.10 -10.32
C ILE A 38 -21.00 -12.15 -9.70
N GLY A 39 -22.30 -12.08 -9.98
CA GLY A 39 -23.31 -12.96 -9.41
C GLY A 39 -23.93 -12.45 -8.12
N GLU A 40 -24.44 -13.37 -7.31
CA GLU A 40 -25.07 -13.03 -6.03
C GLU A 40 -24.02 -12.60 -5.00
N VAL A 41 -24.35 -11.60 -4.21
CA VAL A 41 -23.54 -11.06 -3.12
C VAL A 41 -24.31 -11.02 -1.82
N THR A 42 -23.61 -11.06 -0.71
CA THR A 42 -24.22 -10.92 0.62
C THR A 42 -24.45 -9.46 0.94
N HIS A 43 -25.69 -9.06 1.08
CA HIS A 43 -26.05 -7.69 1.48
C HIS A 43 -25.66 -7.41 2.92
N THR A 44 -24.98 -6.30 3.14
CA THR A 44 -24.55 -5.82 4.46
C THR A 44 -24.79 -4.32 4.58
N LYS A 45 -24.44 -3.73 5.72
CA LYS A 45 -24.44 -2.26 5.87
C LYS A 45 -23.36 -1.54 5.04
N TYR A 46 -22.42 -2.28 4.44
CA TYR A 46 -21.42 -1.75 3.53
C TYR A 46 -21.90 -1.87 2.09
N ALA A 47 -21.94 -0.75 1.40
CA ALA A 47 -22.40 -0.69 0.01
C ALA A 47 -21.41 -1.33 -0.98
N GLY A 48 -20.13 -1.44 -0.63
CA GLY A 48 -19.13 -2.01 -1.53
C GLY A 48 -17.71 -1.97 -1.02
N LEU A 49 -16.81 -2.36 -1.90
CA LEU A 49 -15.36 -2.41 -1.67
C LEU A 49 -14.62 -1.61 -2.75
N TYR A 50 -13.78 -0.68 -2.36
CA TYR A 50 -12.84 -0.03 -3.26
C TYR A 50 -11.58 -0.88 -3.43
N VAL A 51 -11.11 -1.00 -4.67
CA VAL A 51 -9.85 -1.65 -5.01
C VAL A 51 -8.96 -0.63 -5.71
N LEU A 52 -7.82 -0.33 -5.11
CA LEU A 52 -6.78 0.50 -5.71
C LEU A 52 -5.77 -0.40 -6.41
N ASN A 53 -5.72 -0.30 -7.73
CA ASN A 53 -4.73 -1.02 -8.52
C ASN A 53 -3.44 -0.20 -8.60
N GLU A 54 -2.33 -0.85 -8.31
CA GLU A 54 -1.02 -0.20 -8.24
C GLU A 54 -0.58 0.39 -9.58
N GLY A 55 -0.76 -0.36 -10.66
CA GLY A 55 -0.15 -0.06 -11.95
C GLY A 55 1.35 -0.36 -11.97
N ASN A 56 1.96 -0.33 -13.15
CA ASN A 56 3.40 -0.49 -13.27
C ASN A 56 4.11 0.84 -13.00
N MET A 57 5.19 0.82 -12.23
CA MET A 57 5.99 2.00 -11.94
C MET A 57 6.45 2.69 -13.24
N GLY A 58 6.22 3.98 -13.34
CA GLY A 58 6.52 4.81 -14.51
C GLY A 58 5.45 4.77 -15.59
N SER A 59 4.38 3.98 -15.46
CA SER A 59 3.29 3.90 -16.44
C SER A 59 2.20 4.95 -16.24
N ASN A 60 2.10 5.52 -15.05
CA ASN A 60 1.00 6.43 -14.66
C ASN A 60 -0.38 5.76 -14.82
N LYS A 61 -0.51 4.50 -14.42
CA LYS A 61 -1.70 3.65 -14.62
C LYS A 61 -2.30 3.09 -13.33
N ALA A 62 -2.12 3.77 -12.20
CA ALA A 62 -2.91 3.46 -11.01
C ALA A 62 -4.40 3.72 -11.31
N THR A 63 -5.26 2.78 -10.94
CA THR A 63 -6.71 2.89 -11.15
C THR A 63 -7.49 2.57 -9.88
N LEU A 64 -8.69 3.13 -9.78
CA LEU A 64 -9.63 2.84 -8.71
C LEU A 64 -10.81 2.05 -9.25
N ASP A 65 -11.02 0.86 -8.72
CA ASP A 65 -12.18 0.03 -9.02
C ASP A 65 -13.15 0.01 -7.85
N PHE A 66 -14.38 -0.41 -8.10
CA PHE A 66 -15.41 -0.52 -7.07
C PHE A 66 -16.24 -1.78 -7.26
N LEU A 67 -16.26 -2.63 -6.24
CA LEU A 67 -17.18 -3.76 -6.13
C LEU A 67 -18.43 -3.28 -5.39
N ASP A 68 -19.54 -3.20 -6.10
CA ASP A 68 -20.85 -2.88 -5.54
C ASP A 68 -21.51 -4.16 -4.99
N LEU A 69 -21.61 -4.25 -3.68
CA LEU A 69 -22.20 -5.41 -2.99
C LEU A 69 -23.73 -5.42 -3.04
N ASP A 70 -24.38 -4.30 -3.37
CA ASP A 70 -25.83 -4.26 -3.51
C ASP A 70 -26.31 -4.78 -4.86
N SER A 71 -25.58 -4.44 -5.94
CA SER A 71 -25.95 -4.85 -7.32
C SER A 71 -25.18 -6.08 -7.82
N GLY A 72 -24.14 -6.55 -7.12
CA GLY A 72 -23.26 -7.62 -7.60
C GLY A 72 -22.46 -7.22 -8.83
N LYS A 73 -22.09 -5.95 -8.97
CA LYS A 73 -21.32 -5.43 -10.11
C LYS A 73 -19.94 -4.99 -9.70
N TYR A 74 -18.98 -5.28 -10.55
CA TYR A 74 -17.60 -4.79 -10.43
C TYR A 74 -17.34 -3.73 -11.49
N TYR A 75 -17.07 -2.52 -11.05
CA TYR A 75 -16.80 -1.35 -11.89
C TYR A 75 -15.30 -1.10 -11.92
N ARG A 76 -14.70 -1.14 -13.11
CA ARG A 76 -13.27 -0.87 -13.30
C ARG A 76 -13.03 0.59 -13.62
N ASN A 77 -11.91 1.11 -13.10
CA ASN A 77 -11.38 2.45 -13.36
C ASN A 77 -12.43 3.56 -13.25
N ILE A 78 -13.10 3.63 -12.11
CA ILE A 78 -14.19 4.58 -11.88
C ILE A 78 -13.72 6.04 -11.71
N TYR A 79 -12.45 6.28 -11.37
CA TYR A 79 -11.96 7.62 -11.05
C TYR A 79 -12.14 8.64 -12.19
N PRO A 80 -11.77 8.36 -13.46
CA PRO A 80 -11.97 9.30 -14.55
C PRO A 80 -13.44 9.64 -14.81
N SER A 81 -14.33 8.65 -14.73
CA SER A 81 -15.76 8.86 -14.96
C SER A 81 -16.43 9.70 -13.86
N ARG A 82 -15.91 9.62 -12.63
CA ARG A 82 -16.39 10.42 -11.50
C ARG A 82 -15.75 11.82 -11.44
N ASN A 83 -14.63 12.01 -12.15
CA ASN A 83 -13.83 13.25 -12.14
C ASN A 83 -13.52 13.73 -13.56
N PRO A 84 -14.54 14.01 -14.41
CA PRO A 84 -14.33 14.30 -15.83
C PRO A 84 -13.54 15.59 -16.09
N ASN A 85 -13.48 16.50 -15.12
CA ASN A 85 -12.75 17.76 -15.19
C ASN A 85 -11.34 17.70 -14.57
N GLN A 86 -10.92 16.53 -14.09
CA GLN A 86 -9.60 16.28 -13.53
C GLN A 86 -8.70 15.61 -14.58
N ILE A 87 -7.41 15.45 -14.26
CA ILE A 87 -6.51 14.62 -15.05
C ILE A 87 -7.07 13.21 -15.06
N LYS A 88 -7.14 12.57 -16.24
CA LYS A 88 -7.82 11.29 -16.43
C LYS A 88 -7.21 10.15 -15.62
N GLU A 89 -5.89 10.13 -15.47
CA GLU A 89 -5.19 9.13 -14.67
C GLU A 89 -5.19 9.52 -13.20
N LEU A 90 -5.43 8.54 -12.34
CA LEU A 90 -5.31 8.71 -10.88
C LEU A 90 -3.86 9.04 -10.47
N GLY A 91 -2.89 8.46 -11.18
CA GLY A 91 -1.48 8.70 -11.00
C GLY A 91 -0.63 7.44 -11.20
N ASP A 92 0.60 7.47 -10.68
CA ASP A 92 1.58 6.40 -10.80
C ASP A 92 1.81 5.73 -9.44
N VAL A 93 1.67 4.42 -9.41
CA VAL A 93 1.80 3.52 -8.24
C VAL A 93 0.81 3.84 -7.11
N GLY A 94 -0.39 3.26 -7.19
CA GLY A 94 -1.37 3.24 -6.09
C GLY A 94 -0.88 2.32 -4.97
N ASN A 95 -0.65 2.86 -3.76
CA ASN A 95 -0.01 2.11 -2.68
C ASN A 95 -0.95 1.74 -1.53
N ASP A 96 -1.84 2.63 -1.14
CA ASP A 96 -2.78 2.37 -0.03
C ASP A 96 -4.13 3.05 -0.29
N VAL A 97 -5.20 2.43 0.19
CA VAL A 97 -6.55 2.98 0.10
C VAL A 97 -7.28 2.78 1.41
N LYS A 98 -7.81 3.86 1.97
CA LYS A 98 -8.58 3.81 3.22
C LYS A 98 -9.73 4.78 3.23
N ILE A 99 -10.81 4.41 3.92
CA ILE A 99 -11.94 5.30 4.20
C ILE A 99 -11.81 5.80 5.63
N TYR A 100 -11.93 7.11 5.80
CA TYR A 100 -12.03 7.75 7.10
C TYR A 100 -13.14 8.80 7.10
N GLY A 101 -14.15 8.59 7.93
CA GLY A 101 -15.38 9.38 7.89
C GLY A 101 -16.05 9.32 6.51
N ASN A 102 -16.27 10.47 5.89
CA ASN A 102 -16.84 10.59 4.55
C ASN A 102 -15.79 10.74 3.44
N SER A 103 -14.53 10.46 3.74
CA SER A 103 -13.41 10.64 2.82
C SER A 103 -12.75 9.32 2.46
N LEU A 104 -12.48 9.14 1.18
CA LEU A 104 -11.67 8.07 0.60
C LEU A 104 -10.28 8.63 0.35
N TRP A 105 -9.28 8.04 0.96
CA TRP A 105 -7.87 8.44 0.90
C TRP A 105 -7.10 7.45 0.03
N LEU A 106 -6.48 7.94 -1.02
CA LEU A 106 -5.75 7.16 -2.03
C LEU A 106 -4.29 7.62 -2.02
N VAL A 107 -3.40 6.77 -1.55
CA VAL A 107 -1.97 7.07 -1.50
C VAL A 107 -1.34 6.69 -2.83
N ILE A 108 -0.87 7.69 -3.59
CA ILE A 108 -0.31 7.51 -4.93
C ILE A 108 1.19 7.82 -4.87
N ASN A 109 1.96 6.75 -4.69
CA ASN A 109 3.37 6.80 -4.29
C ASN A 109 4.26 7.59 -5.25
N GLN A 110 4.37 7.17 -6.51
CA GLN A 110 5.26 7.80 -7.48
C GLN A 110 4.73 9.14 -8.01
N SER A 111 3.45 9.43 -7.83
CA SER A 111 2.89 10.77 -8.06
C SER A 111 3.10 11.71 -6.88
N ASN A 112 3.72 11.24 -5.79
CA ASN A 112 4.02 12.04 -4.59
C ASN A 112 2.79 12.75 -4.01
N LYS A 113 1.63 12.11 -4.04
CA LYS A 113 0.37 12.69 -3.54
C LYS A 113 -0.50 11.69 -2.81
N VAL A 114 -1.28 12.21 -1.90
CA VAL A 114 -2.43 11.51 -1.32
C VAL A 114 -3.69 12.17 -1.85
N GLU A 115 -4.39 11.51 -2.76
CA GLU A 115 -5.66 11.98 -3.32
C GLU A 115 -6.77 11.73 -2.29
N VAL A 116 -7.64 12.72 -2.10
CA VAL A 116 -8.78 12.63 -1.17
C VAL A 116 -10.07 12.85 -1.93
N ALA A 117 -10.95 11.85 -1.89
CA ALA A 117 -12.23 11.87 -2.56
C ALA A 117 -13.39 11.66 -1.58
N ASN A 118 -14.60 11.90 -2.03
CA ASN A 118 -15.79 11.54 -1.29
C ASN A 118 -15.94 10.00 -1.26
N ALA A 119 -16.12 9.40 -0.08
CA ALA A 119 -16.17 7.96 0.10
C ALA A 119 -17.38 7.27 -0.56
N ARG A 120 -18.44 8.00 -0.91
CA ARG A 120 -19.62 7.43 -1.57
C ARG A 120 -19.60 7.60 -3.09
N THR A 121 -19.01 8.69 -3.57
CA THR A 121 -19.10 9.08 -4.99
C THR A 121 -17.78 8.95 -5.73
N ALA A 122 -16.66 8.78 -5.02
CA ALA A 122 -15.30 8.86 -5.54
C ALA A 122 -14.97 10.21 -6.25
N VAL A 123 -15.77 11.25 -5.99
CA VAL A 123 -15.50 12.60 -6.51
C VAL A 123 -14.38 13.22 -5.69
N SER A 124 -13.33 13.69 -6.35
CA SER A 124 -12.17 14.35 -5.76
C SER A 124 -12.58 15.56 -4.93
N ARG A 125 -11.95 15.73 -3.78
CA ARG A 125 -12.02 16.90 -2.91
C ARG A 125 -10.71 17.68 -2.90
N GLY A 126 -9.64 17.11 -3.43
CA GLY A 126 -8.30 17.65 -3.44
C GLY A 126 -7.26 16.60 -3.13
N HIS A 127 -6.03 17.03 -2.98
CA HIS A 127 -4.91 16.15 -2.63
C HIS A 127 -3.94 16.85 -1.68
N VAL A 128 -3.05 16.06 -1.09
CA VAL A 128 -1.92 16.52 -0.28
C VAL A 128 -0.65 16.03 -0.95
N ASP A 129 0.28 16.94 -1.23
CA ASP A 129 1.58 16.58 -1.80
C ASP A 129 2.50 16.07 -0.70
N ILE A 130 2.83 14.79 -0.76
CA ILE A 130 3.76 14.12 0.16
C ILE A 130 4.74 13.29 -0.66
N PRO A 131 6.03 13.61 -0.62
CA PRO A 131 7.02 12.93 -1.43
C PRO A 131 7.09 11.45 -1.05
N ASN A 132 7.08 10.58 -2.06
CA ASN A 132 7.22 9.13 -1.92
C ASN A 132 6.37 8.54 -0.77
N CYS A 133 5.07 8.94 -0.71
CA CYS A 133 4.12 8.51 0.31
C CYS A 133 3.81 7.02 0.21
N ARG A 134 3.57 6.35 1.36
CA ARG A 134 3.41 4.90 1.40
C ARG A 134 2.07 4.44 1.97
N TYR A 135 1.79 4.68 3.22
CA TYR A 135 0.58 4.23 3.91
C TYR A 135 -0.03 5.34 4.73
N VAL A 136 -1.33 5.23 5.02
CA VAL A 136 -2.05 6.21 5.83
C VAL A 136 -2.78 5.54 7.00
N ALA A 137 -2.74 6.18 8.18
CA ALA A 137 -3.52 5.83 9.36
C ALA A 137 -4.20 7.08 9.92
N PHE A 138 -5.19 6.90 10.80
CA PHE A 138 -6.03 8.02 11.26
C PHE A 138 -6.24 7.97 12.77
N GLN A 139 -6.31 9.17 13.37
CA GLN A 139 -6.77 9.37 14.73
C GLN A 139 -7.41 10.77 14.87
N GLY A 140 -8.68 10.80 15.25
CA GLY A 140 -9.40 12.05 15.46
C GLY A 140 -9.41 12.94 14.21
N ARG A 141 -8.89 14.16 14.31
CA ARG A 141 -8.83 15.13 13.21
C ARG A 141 -7.70 14.87 12.21
N TYR A 142 -6.79 13.94 12.48
CA TYR A 142 -5.56 13.84 11.71
C TYR A 142 -5.41 12.52 10.95
N ALA A 143 -4.84 12.64 9.75
CA ALA A 143 -4.26 11.55 9.00
C ALA A 143 -2.74 11.55 9.20
N TYR A 144 -2.14 10.38 9.29
CA TYR A 144 -0.71 10.16 9.44
C TYR A 144 -0.23 9.35 8.25
N VAL A 145 0.69 9.92 7.47
CA VAL A 145 1.15 9.32 6.20
C VAL A 145 2.63 9.00 6.31
N SER A 146 3.00 7.73 6.16
CA SER A 146 4.40 7.34 6.05
C SER A 146 4.96 7.71 4.68
N SER A 147 6.22 8.07 4.63
CA SER A 147 6.91 8.54 3.44
C SER A 147 8.39 8.19 3.49
N TYR A 148 8.94 7.77 2.37
CA TYR A 148 10.39 7.60 2.21
C TYR A 148 11.13 8.95 2.16
N VAL A 149 10.45 10.06 1.95
CA VAL A 149 10.96 11.43 1.80
C VAL A 149 11.82 11.59 0.56
N GLY A 150 12.94 10.90 0.49
CA GLY A 150 13.87 10.92 -0.64
C GLY A 150 13.45 9.99 -1.79
N LYS A 151 14.16 10.08 -2.90
CA LYS A 151 14.03 9.13 -4.00
C LYS A 151 14.56 7.75 -3.57
N ILE A 152 14.07 6.70 -4.23
CA ILE A 152 14.55 5.32 -3.99
C ILE A 152 16.07 5.20 -4.15
N SER A 153 16.69 6.02 -5.02
CA SER A 153 18.14 6.08 -5.21
C SER A 153 18.90 6.74 -4.05
N GLU A 154 18.23 7.56 -3.24
CA GLU A 154 18.81 8.32 -2.12
C GLU A 154 18.81 7.49 -0.84
N LYS A 155 19.71 6.53 -0.74
CA LYS A 155 19.74 5.47 0.28
C LYS A 155 19.86 5.96 1.72
N SER A 156 20.53 7.07 1.94
CA SER A 156 20.84 7.63 3.27
C SER A 156 19.76 8.58 3.81
N VAL A 157 18.68 8.83 3.06
CA VAL A 157 17.61 9.71 3.51
C VAL A 157 16.68 8.93 4.44
N LEU A 158 16.54 9.44 5.67
CA LEU A 158 15.57 8.92 6.63
C LEU A 158 14.14 9.23 6.17
N GLY A 159 13.24 8.30 6.45
CA GLY A 159 11.82 8.48 6.22
C GLY A 159 11.14 9.38 7.26
N ALA A 160 9.87 9.63 7.05
CA ALA A 160 9.07 10.42 7.97
C ALA A 160 7.61 9.97 8.01
N VAL A 161 6.91 10.42 9.04
CA VAL A 161 5.44 10.43 9.10
C VAL A 161 5.00 11.88 9.00
N TYR A 162 4.11 12.17 8.05
CA TYR A 162 3.47 13.47 7.89
C TYR A 162 2.13 13.46 8.61
N LYS A 163 1.87 14.51 9.40
CA LYS A 163 0.58 14.74 10.05
C LYS A 163 -0.23 15.72 9.21
N VAL A 164 -1.40 15.29 8.77
CA VAL A 164 -2.28 16.05 7.88
C VAL A 164 -3.60 16.30 8.56
N ASP A 165 -4.08 17.53 8.54
CA ASP A 165 -5.43 17.87 8.97
C ASP A 165 -6.45 17.38 7.94
N THR A 166 -7.38 16.52 8.34
CA THR A 166 -8.33 15.86 7.43
C THR A 166 -9.40 16.79 6.85
N ALA A 167 -9.61 17.95 7.46
CA ALA A 167 -10.59 18.93 7.00
C ALA A 167 -9.99 19.91 5.99
N SER A 168 -8.80 20.44 6.30
CA SER A 168 -8.13 21.43 5.45
C SER A 168 -7.19 20.82 4.41
N LEU A 169 -6.85 19.53 4.53
CA LEU A 169 -5.85 18.83 3.71
C LEU A 169 -4.45 19.48 3.77
N GLN A 170 -4.13 20.13 4.89
CA GLN A 170 -2.83 20.75 5.08
C GLN A 170 -1.92 19.88 5.95
N ILE A 171 -0.64 19.80 5.56
CA ILE A 171 0.38 19.21 6.42
C ILE A 171 0.59 20.16 7.59
N VAL A 172 0.39 19.65 8.82
CA VAL A 172 0.52 20.44 10.04
C VAL A 172 1.78 20.08 10.81
N ASP A 173 2.37 18.91 10.57
CA ASP A 173 3.61 18.49 11.24
C ASP A 173 4.30 17.35 10.47
N LYS A 174 5.58 17.08 10.82
CA LYS A 174 6.41 16.01 10.25
C LYS A 174 7.34 15.43 11.30
N CYS A 175 7.31 14.11 11.49
CA CYS A 175 8.20 13.37 12.40
C CYS A 175 9.14 12.47 11.61
N THR A 176 10.46 12.63 11.78
CA THR A 176 11.47 11.75 11.16
C THR A 176 11.48 10.40 11.87
N VAL A 177 11.56 9.29 11.08
CA VAL A 177 11.59 7.90 11.54
C VAL A 177 12.77 7.14 10.91
N GLY A 178 12.74 5.81 10.88
CA GLY A 178 13.76 5.00 10.23
C GLY A 178 13.75 5.07 8.71
N TYR A 179 14.55 4.21 8.08
CA TYR A 179 14.67 4.16 6.62
C TYR A 179 13.46 3.52 5.97
N GLN A 180 12.94 4.17 4.95
CA GLN A 180 11.88 3.65 4.07
C GLN A 180 10.72 3.04 4.86
N PRO A 181 9.99 3.88 5.65
CA PRO A 181 8.86 3.43 6.45
C PRO A 181 7.70 2.94 5.58
N GLU A 182 7.16 1.81 5.93
CA GLU A 182 6.02 1.17 5.30
C GLU A 182 4.74 1.40 6.12
N GLU A 183 4.01 0.36 6.46
CA GLU A 183 2.72 0.49 7.13
C GLU A 183 2.86 1.02 8.56
N LEU A 184 1.83 1.74 8.98
CA LEU A 184 1.75 2.34 10.31
C LEU A 184 0.37 2.10 10.93
N VAL A 185 0.34 2.02 12.25
CA VAL A 185 -0.87 1.83 13.06
C VAL A 185 -0.90 2.85 14.18
N VAL A 186 -2.09 3.38 14.45
CA VAL A 186 -2.34 4.24 15.61
C VAL A 186 -3.03 3.43 16.69
N GLN A 187 -2.43 3.38 17.88
CA GLN A 187 -2.94 2.66 19.02
C GLN A 187 -2.49 3.32 20.34
N ASP A 188 -3.39 3.44 21.30
CA ASP A 188 -3.12 3.89 22.68
C ASP A 188 -2.29 5.19 22.77
N GLY A 189 -2.65 6.18 21.94
CA GLY A 189 -1.97 7.48 21.91
C GLY A 189 -0.59 7.46 21.25
N LYS A 190 -0.24 6.40 20.54
CA LYS A 190 1.03 6.23 19.83
C LYS A 190 0.81 5.88 18.35
N ILE A 191 1.80 6.17 17.52
CA ILE A 191 1.90 5.64 16.16
C ILE A 191 3.08 4.68 16.13
N TYR A 192 2.85 3.48 15.66
CA TYR A 192 3.87 2.47 15.39
C TYR A 192 4.13 2.44 13.89
N VAL A 193 5.39 2.55 13.48
CA VAL A 193 5.81 2.67 12.08
C VAL A 193 6.82 1.59 11.76
N ALA A 194 6.49 0.71 10.82
CA ALA A 194 7.41 -0.32 10.34
C ALA A 194 8.45 0.28 9.40
N ASN A 195 9.73 0.26 9.74
CA ASN A 195 10.81 0.72 8.89
C ASN A 195 11.42 -0.48 8.15
N SER A 196 11.42 -0.43 6.81
CA SER A 196 11.89 -1.54 5.99
C SER A 196 13.35 -1.40 5.56
N GLY A 197 13.77 -0.19 5.21
CA GLY A 197 15.01 -0.01 4.47
C GLY A 197 15.07 -0.88 3.21
N GLY A 198 13.90 -1.22 2.61
CA GLY A 198 13.76 -2.27 1.60
C GLY A 198 14.66 -2.09 0.39
N TYR A 199 14.82 -0.86 -0.10
CA TYR A 199 15.73 -0.54 -1.20
C TYR A 199 17.20 -0.35 -0.76
N ASN A 200 17.48 -0.40 0.54
CA ASN A 200 18.84 -0.32 1.08
C ASN A 200 19.52 -1.69 1.21
N GLY A 201 18.77 -2.79 1.08
CA GLY A 201 19.26 -4.14 1.32
C GLY A 201 20.55 -4.50 0.54
N MET A 202 20.71 -3.96 -0.67
CA MET A 202 21.90 -4.14 -1.51
C MET A 202 22.97 -3.05 -1.32
N SER A 203 22.78 -2.13 -0.39
CA SER A 203 23.74 -1.06 -0.07
C SER A 203 24.49 -1.35 1.23
N SER A 204 25.50 -0.53 1.54
CA SER A 204 26.24 -0.63 2.81
C SER A 204 25.39 -0.32 4.05
N LEU A 205 24.22 0.31 3.88
CA LEU A 205 23.28 0.57 4.98
C LEU A 205 22.50 -0.70 5.40
N GLY A 206 22.27 -1.61 4.44
CA GLY A 206 21.43 -2.78 4.67
C GLY A 206 19.95 -2.44 4.89
N TYR A 207 19.15 -3.46 5.15
CA TYR A 207 17.74 -3.30 5.54
C TYR A 207 17.62 -2.61 6.91
N ASP A 208 16.61 -1.75 7.08
CA ASP A 208 16.16 -1.36 8.42
C ASP A 208 15.42 -2.55 9.06
N ARG A 209 15.35 -2.52 10.38
CA ARG A 209 14.79 -3.63 11.16
C ARG A 209 13.94 -3.16 12.32
N THR A 210 13.56 -1.88 12.29
CA THR A 210 13.00 -1.22 13.45
C THR A 210 11.52 -0.86 13.29
N VAL A 211 10.83 -0.79 14.41
CA VAL A 211 9.56 -0.08 14.53
C VAL A 211 9.80 1.20 15.33
N SER A 212 9.52 2.35 14.71
CA SER A 212 9.54 3.64 15.40
C SER A 212 8.22 3.86 16.12
N ILE A 213 8.27 4.37 17.35
CA ILE A 213 7.10 4.69 18.19
C ILE A 213 7.03 6.20 18.39
N ILE A 214 6.01 6.82 17.82
CA ILE A 214 5.75 8.26 17.91
C ILE A 214 4.65 8.50 18.95
N ASP A 215 4.87 9.37 19.90
CA ASP A 215 3.83 9.86 20.79
C ASP A 215 2.92 10.87 20.06
N LEU A 216 1.62 10.68 20.12
CA LEU A 216 0.65 11.51 19.38
C LEU A 216 0.54 12.94 19.88
N ASN A 217 0.85 13.20 21.16
CA ASN A 217 0.72 14.53 21.76
C ASN A 217 1.91 15.41 21.38
N THR A 218 3.13 14.85 21.48
CA THR A 218 4.38 15.58 21.17
C THR A 218 4.76 15.46 19.70
N PHE A 219 4.22 14.48 19.00
CA PHE A 219 4.54 14.10 17.63
C PHE A 219 6.05 13.87 17.39
N THR A 220 6.68 13.21 18.34
CA THR A 220 8.11 12.88 18.33
C THR A 220 8.31 11.39 18.56
N VAL A 221 9.39 10.82 17.98
CA VAL A 221 9.79 9.44 18.29
C VAL A 221 10.26 9.34 19.73
N THR A 222 9.56 8.56 20.53
CA THR A 222 9.89 8.32 21.93
C THR A 222 10.66 7.03 22.15
N LYS A 223 10.53 6.08 21.23
CA LYS A 223 11.22 4.79 21.29
C LYS A 223 11.37 4.18 19.89
N THR A 224 12.42 3.41 19.73
CA THR A 224 12.62 2.55 18.56
C THR A 224 12.90 1.15 19.05
N ILE A 225 12.22 0.14 18.49
CA ILE A 225 12.38 -1.26 18.86
C ILE A 225 12.93 -2.05 17.67
N ASP A 226 13.91 -2.91 17.93
CA ASP A 226 14.43 -3.85 16.95
C ASP A 226 13.47 -5.05 16.86
N VAL A 227 12.96 -5.34 15.66
CA VAL A 227 11.95 -6.40 15.44
C VAL A 227 12.47 -7.45 14.47
N GLY A 228 12.83 -7.06 13.27
CA GLY A 228 13.28 -7.94 12.20
C GLY A 228 13.55 -7.15 10.94
N ILE A 229 14.36 -7.67 10.02
CA ILE A 229 14.76 -6.93 8.81
C ILE A 229 13.60 -6.72 7.84
N ASN A 230 13.64 -5.62 7.08
CA ASN A 230 12.74 -5.36 5.96
C ASN A 230 11.25 -5.50 6.36
N LEU A 231 10.86 -4.77 7.41
CA LEU A 231 9.48 -4.79 7.94
C LEU A 231 8.49 -4.24 6.91
N PHE A 232 7.24 -4.75 6.96
CA PHE A 232 6.25 -4.40 5.95
C PHE A 232 4.88 -4.07 6.52
N ARG A 233 4.05 -5.09 6.73
CA ARG A 233 2.68 -4.92 7.23
C ARG A 233 2.68 -4.82 8.74
N LEU A 234 1.79 -3.98 9.25
CA LEU A 234 1.60 -3.77 10.68
C LEU A 234 0.11 -3.66 10.98
N ARG A 235 -0.40 -4.52 11.86
CA ARG A 235 -1.79 -4.57 12.30
C ARG A 235 -1.87 -4.67 13.81
N SER A 236 -2.88 -4.05 14.40
CA SER A 236 -3.24 -4.31 15.80
C SER A 236 -4.35 -5.34 15.88
N ASP A 237 -4.29 -6.17 16.91
CA ASP A 237 -5.39 -7.06 17.25
C ASP A 237 -6.29 -6.47 18.33
N LYS A 238 -7.40 -7.15 18.63
CA LYS A 238 -8.36 -6.72 19.63
C LYS A 238 -7.86 -6.77 21.08
N TYR A 239 -6.70 -7.35 21.31
CA TYR A 239 -6.04 -7.43 22.62
C TYR A 239 -4.95 -6.37 22.79
N GLY A 240 -4.78 -5.48 21.81
CA GLY A 240 -3.79 -4.42 21.84
C GLY A 240 -2.38 -4.86 21.42
N LYS A 241 -2.20 -6.07 20.92
CA LYS A 241 -0.91 -6.52 20.40
C LYS A 241 -0.75 -6.11 18.94
N LEU A 242 0.49 -5.84 18.56
CA LEU A 242 0.84 -5.52 17.18
C LEU A 242 1.43 -6.75 16.50
N TRP A 243 0.99 -6.97 15.28
CA TRP A 243 1.47 -8.02 14.39
C TRP A 243 2.24 -7.35 13.25
N VAL A 244 3.52 -7.71 13.11
CA VAL A 244 4.45 -7.08 12.19
C VAL A 244 5.05 -8.11 11.27
N SER A 245 4.86 -7.96 9.95
CA SER A 245 5.53 -8.84 8.99
C SER A 245 6.89 -8.30 8.57
N SER A 246 7.81 -9.21 8.27
CA SER A 246 9.10 -8.97 7.64
C SER A 246 9.14 -9.67 6.29
N ARG A 247 9.66 -9.02 5.27
CA ARG A 247 9.88 -9.64 3.95
C ARG A 247 11.15 -10.51 3.91
N GLY A 248 11.98 -10.47 4.96
CA GLY A 248 13.30 -11.08 4.93
C GLY A 248 14.26 -10.36 3.98
N ASP A 249 15.28 -11.05 3.49
CA ASP A 249 16.28 -10.51 2.56
C ASP A 249 16.11 -11.04 1.12
N TYR A 250 15.04 -11.75 0.86
CA TYR A 250 14.73 -12.44 -0.41
C TYR A 250 15.78 -13.50 -0.81
N ASN A 251 16.61 -13.94 0.13
CA ASN A 251 17.69 -14.91 -0.10
C ASN A 251 17.80 -15.93 1.04
N GLN A 252 18.53 -15.60 2.10
CA GLN A 252 18.83 -16.52 3.23
C GLN A 252 17.86 -16.33 4.39
N ILE A 253 17.39 -15.11 4.61
CA ILE A 253 16.47 -14.79 5.71
C ILE A 253 15.05 -14.76 5.14
N SER A 254 14.26 -15.75 5.49
CA SER A 254 12.86 -15.83 5.07
C SER A 254 12.02 -14.72 5.67
N SER A 255 10.90 -14.41 5.00
CA SER A 255 9.84 -13.58 5.58
C SER A 255 9.34 -14.19 6.90
N ASN A 256 8.84 -13.36 7.81
CA ASN A 256 8.41 -13.79 9.14
C ASN A 256 7.27 -12.91 9.66
N LEU A 257 6.63 -13.36 10.73
CA LEU A 257 5.60 -12.62 11.45
C LEU A 257 5.99 -12.50 12.92
N TYR A 258 6.01 -11.27 13.42
CA TYR A 258 6.38 -10.94 14.79
C TYR A 258 5.17 -10.43 15.56
N VAL A 259 5.16 -10.70 16.87
CA VAL A 259 4.21 -10.14 17.82
C VAL A 259 4.93 -9.15 18.72
N VAL A 260 4.42 -7.92 18.76
CA VAL A 260 4.94 -6.86 19.62
C VAL A 260 3.89 -6.52 20.67
N ASP A 261 4.31 -6.53 21.93
CA ASP A 261 3.48 -6.17 23.06
C ASP A 261 4.29 -5.32 24.05
N ASN A 262 3.65 -4.29 24.61
CA ASN A 262 4.30 -3.37 25.57
C ASN A 262 5.65 -2.81 25.04
N ASP A 263 5.65 -2.38 23.78
CA ASP A 263 6.82 -1.81 23.09
C ASP A 263 8.07 -2.73 23.08
N ARG A 264 7.87 -4.05 22.95
CA ARG A 264 8.93 -5.06 22.80
C ARG A 264 8.45 -6.23 21.96
N VAL A 265 9.37 -6.91 21.30
CA VAL A 265 9.07 -8.17 20.62
C VAL A 265 8.76 -9.24 21.68
N GLU A 266 7.54 -9.76 21.62
CA GLU A 266 7.10 -10.84 22.50
C GLU A 266 7.33 -12.21 21.87
N ASP A 267 7.18 -12.30 20.54
CA ASP A 267 7.28 -13.57 19.82
C ASP A 267 7.67 -13.39 18.34
N ALA A 268 8.19 -14.44 17.74
CA ALA A 268 8.46 -14.59 16.32
C ALA A 268 7.94 -15.96 15.86
N LEU A 269 6.95 -15.96 14.95
CA LEU A 269 6.24 -17.19 14.60
C LEU A 269 7.06 -18.14 13.71
N ASN A 270 8.16 -17.67 13.14
CA ASN A 270 9.04 -18.40 12.23
C ASN A 270 8.27 -19.05 11.07
N MET A 271 7.34 -18.28 10.50
CA MET A 271 6.55 -18.70 9.36
C MET A 271 6.58 -17.66 8.25
N PRO A 272 6.71 -18.06 6.98
CA PRO A 272 6.66 -17.15 5.85
C PRO A 272 5.29 -16.46 5.73
N VAL A 273 5.31 -15.14 5.52
CA VAL A 273 4.13 -14.30 5.35
C VAL A 273 4.42 -13.19 4.34
N ASP A 274 3.65 -13.12 3.26
CA ASP A 274 3.71 -12.02 2.29
C ASP A 274 2.65 -10.96 2.61
N GLY A 275 1.48 -11.36 3.11
CA GLY A 275 0.46 -10.48 3.62
C GLY A 275 -0.52 -11.17 4.56
N PHE A 276 -1.21 -10.37 5.36
CA PHE A 276 -2.19 -10.89 6.33
C PHE A 276 -3.24 -9.84 6.69
N ASP A 277 -4.36 -10.31 7.22
CA ASP A 277 -5.37 -9.50 7.89
C ASP A 277 -5.92 -10.22 9.12
N ILE A 278 -6.55 -9.48 10.04
CA ILE A 278 -7.00 -9.99 11.34
C ILE A 278 -8.50 -9.73 11.51
N ILE A 279 -9.23 -10.78 11.89
CA ILE A 279 -10.61 -10.68 12.33
C ILE A 279 -10.84 -11.51 13.59
N GLY A 280 -11.37 -10.90 14.65
CA GLY A 280 -11.64 -11.59 15.92
C GLY A 280 -10.38 -12.23 16.50
N ASP A 281 -10.36 -13.55 16.62
CA ASP A 281 -9.21 -14.34 17.10
C ASP A 281 -8.42 -14.99 15.95
N SER A 282 -8.75 -14.67 14.71
CA SER A 282 -8.15 -15.27 13.53
C SER A 282 -7.29 -14.27 12.77
N LEU A 283 -6.05 -14.65 12.48
CA LEU A 283 -5.18 -13.99 11.52
C LEU A 283 -5.14 -14.85 10.27
N VAL A 284 -5.61 -14.29 9.16
CA VAL A 284 -5.57 -14.93 7.85
C VAL A 284 -4.36 -14.41 7.08
N THR A 285 -3.53 -15.31 6.58
CA THR A 285 -2.29 -14.95 5.89
C THR A 285 -2.15 -15.68 4.58
N TYR A 286 -1.40 -15.09 3.66
CA TYR A 286 -0.90 -15.76 2.47
C TYR A 286 0.62 -15.61 2.34
N THR A 287 1.20 -16.57 1.64
CA THR A 287 2.60 -16.56 1.21
C THR A 287 2.72 -17.34 -0.10
N THR A 288 3.77 -17.07 -0.86
CA THR A 288 4.07 -17.83 -2.08
C THR A 288 5.08 -18.92 -1.77
N GLN A 289 4.70 -20.18 -2.01
CA GLN A 289 5.58 -21.34 -1.88
C GLN A 289 5.57 -22.16 -3.19
N ASN A 290 6.73 -22.46 -3.72
CA ASN A 290 6.85 -23.18 -4.99
C ASN A 290 6.00 -22.56 -6.13
N MET A 291 6.02 -21.24 -6.22
CA MET A 291 5.24 -20.44 -7.20
C MET A 291 3.71 -20.60 -7.07
N LYS A 292 3.22 -21.03 -5.93
CA LYS A 292 1.79 -21.13 -5.63
C LYS A 292 1.46 -20.37 -4.35
N PRO A 293 0.32 -19.68 -4.31
CA PRO A 293 -0.14 -19.06 -3.08
C PRO A 293 -0.60 -20.13 -2.08
N VAL A 294 -0.17 -19.97 -0.84
CA VAL A 294 -0.56 -20.80 0.30
C VAL A 294 -1.22 -19.93 1.33
N PHE A 295 -2.41 -20.30 1.76
CA PHE A 295 -3.21 -19.55 2.73
C PHE A 295 -3.28 -20.31 4.05
N LYS A 296 -3.15 -19.58 5.17
CA LYS A 296 -3.21 -20.17 6.52
C LYS A 296 -4.07 -19.31 7.43
N VAL A 297 -4.68 -19.96 8.43
CA VAL A 297 -5.31 -19.27 9.56
C VAL A 297 -4.47 -19.55 10.80
N VAL A 298 -4.12 -18.50 11.50
CA VAL A 298 -3.42 -18.52 12.79
C VAL A 298 -4.40 -18.07 13.88
N ASP A 299 -4.51 -18.81 14.95
CA ASP A 299 -5.19 -18.35 16.17
C ASP A 299 -4.26 -17.37 16.89
N ILE A 300 -4.69 -16.10 17.04
CA ILE A 300 -3.83 -15.03 17.58
C ILE A 300 -3.53 -15.18 19.08
N ARG A 301 -4.35 -15.92 19.83
CA ARG A 301 -4.13 -16.17 21.26
C ARG A 301 -3.07 -17.23 21.49
N THR A 302 -3.15 -18.32 20.72
CA THR A 302 -2.23 -19.45 20.83
C THR A 302 -1.01 -19.31 19.93
N ARG A 303 -1.08 -18.40 18.93
CA ARG A 303 -0.04 -18.16 17.89
C ARG A 303 0.27 -19.39 17.04
N LYS A 304 -0.69 -20.29 16.93
CA LYS A 304 -0.56 -21.54 16.18
C LYS A 304 -1.37 -21.51 14.91
N VAL A 305 -0.83 -22.11 13.85
CA VAL A 305 -1.59 -22.37 12.64
C VAL A 305 -2.68 -23.37 12.97
N VAL A 306 -3.93 -22.98 12.82
CA VAL A 306 -5.12 -23.82 13.08
C VAL A 306 -5.75 -24.37 11.81
N ASN A 307 -5.48 -23.74 10.67
CA ASN A 307 -5.92 -24.23 9.38
C ASN A 307 -4.94 -23.81 8.29
N SER A 308 -4.46 -24.74 7.48
CA SER A 308 -3.53 -24.50 6.37
C SER A 308 -4.13 -24.82 5.01
N ASN A 309 -5.42 -25.15 4.94
CA ASN A 309 -6.12 -25.54 3.71
C ASN A 309 -7.60 -25.12 3.76
N PHE A 310 -7.86 -23.89 4.22
CA PHE A 310 -9.24 -23.40 4.35
C PHE A 310 -9.80 -22.82 3.06
N LEU A 311 -8.94 -22.25 2.21
CA LEU A 311 -9.34 -21.63 0.96
C LEU A 311 -9.23 -22.63 -0.19
N LYS A 312 -10.38 -23.01 -0.74
CA LYS A 312 -10.47 -23.85 -1.95
C LYS A 312 -10.61 -22.94 -3.16
N ILE A 313 -9.53 -22.81 -3.92
CA ILE A 313 -9.51 -22.00 -5.14
C ILE A 313 -10.06 -22.88 -6.28
N PRO A 314 -11.16 -22.47 -6.97
CA PRO A 314 -11.68 -23.19 -8.11
C PRO A 314 -10.66 -23.20 -9.26
N GLU A 315 -10.52 -24.33 -9.93
CA GLU A 315 -9.57 -24.48 -11.07
C GLU A 315 -9.83 -23.48 -12.20
N GLN A 316 -11.10 -23.11 -12.42
CA GLN A 316 -11.47 -22.14 -13.43
C GLN A 316 -11.09 -20.68 -13.09
N PHE A 317 -10.77 -20.40 -11.82
CA PHE A 317 -10.37 -19.07 -11.33
C PHE A 317 -9.10 -19.18 -10.48
N PRO A 318 -7.97 -19.60 -11.05
CA PRO A 318 -6.73 -19.79 -10.30
C PRO A 318 -6.21 -18.44 -9.81
N ILE A 319 -5.83 -18.36 -8.54
CA ILE A 319 -5.00 -17.26 -8.03
C ILE A 319 -3.56 -17.61 -8.38
N LYS A 320 -2.92 -16.79 -9.21
CA LYS A 320 -1.53 -17.01 -9.64
C LYS A 320 -0.54 -16.30 -8.75
N THR A 321 -0.82 -15.04 -8.45
CA THR A 321 0.04 -14.17 -7.66
C THR A 321 -0.79 -13.44 -6.62
N ALA A 322 -0.99 -14.05 -5.45
CA ALA A 322 -1.68 -13.38 -4.36
C ALA A 322 -0.89 -12.13 -3.94
N TYR A 323 -1.55 -10.98 -3.97
CA TYR A 323 -0.92 -9.68 -3.74
C TYR A 323 -1.49 -8.91 -2.56
N GLY A 324 -2.75 -9.14 -2.24
CA GLY A 324 -3.41 -8.54 -1.09
C GLY A 324 -4.50 -9.44 -0.54
N ILE A 325 -4.82 -9.23 0.72
CA ILE A 325 -5.91 -9.91 1.41
C ILE A 325 -6.61 -8.92 2.33
N ILE A 326 -7.94 -8.96 2.35
CA ILE A 326 -8.75 -8.21 3.29
C ILE A 326 -9.96 -9.05 3.70
N ILE A 327 -10.39 -8.89 4.94
CA ILE A 327 -11.52 -9.62 5.49
C ILE A 327 -12.67 -8.63 5.72
N HIS A 328 -13.86 -8.98 5.22
CA HIS A 328 -15.06 -8.19 5.48
C HIS A 328 -15.39 -8.24 6.98
N PRO A 329 -15.48 -7.09 7.67
CA PRO A 329 -15.50 -7.06 9.14
C PRO A 329 -16.81 -7.55 9.77
N ILE A 330 -17.87 -7.79 8.96
CA ILE A 330 -19.17 -8.30 9.44
C ILE A 330 -19.38 -9.74 8.96
N THR A 331 -19.24 -10.01 7.65
CA THR A 331 -19.55 -11.32 7.08
C THR A 331 -18.41 -12.31 7.26
N GLY A 332 -17.18 -11.83 7.44
CA GLY A 332 -15.98 -12.66 7.45
C GLY A 332 -15.53 -13.13 6.06
N ASP A 333 -16.18 -12.63 5.00
CA ASP A 333 -15.76 -12.92 3.62
C ASP A 333 -14.33 -12.44 3.38
N ILE A 334 -13.56 -13.28 2.72
CA ILE A 334 -12.14 -13.00 2.44
C ILE A 334 -11.99 -12.62 0.98
N TYR A 335 -11.50 -11.41 0.73
CA TYR A 335 -11.16 -10.93 -0.59
C TYR A 335 -9.66 -11.06 -0.80
N VAL A 336 -9.29 -11.76 -1.86
CA VAL A 336 -7.89 -11.94 -2.26
C VAL A 336 -7.68 -11.21 -3.59
N MET A 337 -6.69 -10.32 -3.63
CA MET A 337 -6.29 -9.65 -4.85
C MET A 337 -5.21 -10.48 -5.56
N ASP A 338 -5.36 -10.65 -6.87
CA ASP A 338 -4.37 -11.30 -7.74
C ASP A 338 -3.70 -10.25 -8.63
N ALA A 339 -2.38 -10.25 -8.69
CA ALA A 339 -1.59 -9.27 -9.45
C ALA A 339 -1.38 -9.66 -10.93
N THR A 340 -2.16 -10.59 -11.50
CA THR A 340 -2.03 -11.04 -12.90
C THR A 340 -3.09 -10.50 -13.83
#